data_cb7cf09d9b8df4e31d77f67c71a1bcee
#
_entry.id   cb7cf09d9b8df4e31d77f67c71a1bcee
#
_cell.length_a   1.000
_cell.length_b   1.000
_cell.length_c   1.000
_cell.angle_alpha   90.00
_cell.angle_beta   90.00
_cell.angle_gamma   90.00
#
_symmetry.space_group_name_H-M   'P 1'
#
loop_
_entity.id
_entity.type
_entity.pdbx_description
1 polymer ?
#
loop_
_entity_poly.entity_id
_entity_poly.type
_entity_poly.pdbx_seq_one_letter_code
_entity_poly.pdbx_strand_id
1 'polypeptide(L)'
;MKSYIFIFLIVISEFSTAQIGEIIWEENFDNLDNWLIETGNGSWGWGNGELQYYSENNVEISEIPNEPGNNGLHIIGKEESGSNIVDQWGNSLNYTSGKITSKSKISVQYGMIETRALVPDIDLGGWPAIWMLGTANYNWPRCGELDMMEMGHTQAFRDLHDEHNGGNGNNNSTVNQMVGANAIFYADEAVNEGNPSGAASISWDPDDDYCRPYYNYDNLNNRFLTYRIYWDPDSIRFTIIDDGS
;
A
#
# COMPACT_ATOMS: atom_id res chain seq x y z
N MET A 1 8.61 31.06 -62.67
CA MET A 1 8.17 31.22 -61.30
C MET A 1 7.74 29.85 -60.81
N LYS A 2 8.46 29.28 -59.86
CA LYS A 2 8.10 27.98 -59.23
C LYS A 2 7.38 28.33 -57.92
N SER A 3 6.09 27.99 -57.83
CA SER A 3 5.30 28.13 -56.61
C SER A 3 5.58 26.93 -55.69
N TYR A 4 6.02 27.19 -54.49
CA TYR A 4 6.14 26.20 -53.43
C TYR A 4 4.90 26.27 -52.55
N ILE A 5 4.17 25.13 -52.43
CA ILE A 5 3.07 24.97 -51.48
C ILE A 5 3.67 24.41 -50.19
N PHE A 6 3.58 25.22 -49.12
CA PHE A 6 3.89 24.73 -47.78
C PHE A 6 2.63 24.12 -47.15
N ILE A 7 2.63 22.82 -46.92
CA ILE A 7 1.59 22.15 -46.14
C ILE A 7 2.00 22.21 -44.66
N PHE A 8 1.27 22.99 -43.87
CA PHE A 8 1.38 22.98 -42.42
C PHE A 8 0.59 21.79 -41.89
N LEU A 9 1.29 20.77 -41.39
CA LEU A 9 0.68 19.68 -40.65
C LEU A 9 0.45 20.19 -39.21
N ILE A 10 -0.80 20.52 -38.87
CA ILE A 10 -1.19 20.78 -37.49
C ILE A 10 -1.36 19.40 -36.82
N VAL A 11 -0.40 18.98 -36.03
CA VAL A 11 -0.57 17.84 -35.12
C VAL A 11 -1.43 18.33 -33.94
N ILE A 12 -2.72 18.03 -33.99
CA ILE A 12 -3.59 18.20 -32.83
C ILE A 12 -3.24 17.03 -31.91
N SER A 13 -2.44 17.29 -30.89
CA SER A 13 -2.33 16.36 -29.76
C SER A 13 -3.67 16.38 -29.03
N GLU A 14 -4.48 15.36 -29.23
CA GLU A 14 -5.61 15.12 -28.34
C GLU A 14 -5.04 14.83 -26.95
N PHE A 15 -5.14 15.80 -26.06
CA PHE A 15 -5.02 15.52 -24.65
C PHE A 15 -6.21 14.65 -24.27
N SER A 16 -6.02 13.35 -24.23
CA SER A 16 -6.96 12.45 -23.60
C SER A 16 -7.01 12.83 -22.12
N THR A 17 -7.98 13.64 -21.75
CA THR A 17 -8.36 13.76 -20.34
C THR A 17 -8.89 12.40 -19.97
N ALA A 18 -8.16 11.68 -19.14
CA ALA A 18 -8.66 10.44 -18.53
C ALA A 18 -9.97 10.80 -17.83
N GLN A 19 -11.08 10.38 -18.42
CA GLN A 19 -12.38 10.56 -17.81
C GLN A 19 -12.42 9.66 -16.59
N ILE A 20 -12.39 10.25 -15.39
CA ILE A 20 -12.66 9.52 -14.16
C ILE A 20 -14.08 8.99 -14.34
N GLY A 21 -14.22 7.67 -14.30
CA GLY A 21 -15.51 7.01 -14.44
C GLY A 21 -16.47 7.35 -13.30
N GLU A 22 -17.67 6.81 -13.36
CA GLU A 22 -18.63 6.91 -12.26
C GLU A 22 -18.07 6.23 -11.00
N ILE A 23 -18.29 6.85 -9.82
CA ILE A 23 -17.99 6.21 -8.54
C ILE A 23 -18.97 5.06 -8.36
N ILE A 24 -18.45 3.83 -8.34
CA ILE A 24 -19.25 2.62 -8.18
C ILE A 24 -19.38 2.18 -6.73
N TRP A 25 -18.50 2.62 -5.87
CA TRP A 25 -18.53 2.38 -4.44
C TRP A 25 -17.69 3.43 -3.70
N GLU A 26 -18.17 3.84 -2.54
CA GLU A 26 -17.48 4.76 -1.63
C GLU A 26 -17.65 4.28 -0.19
N GLU A 27 -16.60 4.46 0.63
CA GLU A 27 -16.61 4.15 2.05
C GLU A 27 -16.20 5.38 2.85
N ASN A 28 -17.12 5.87 3.68
CA ASN A 28 -16.89 7.02 4.55
C ASN A 28 -16.72 6.60 6.03
N PHE A 29 -16.72 5.29 6.30
CA PHE A 29 -16.60 4.74 7.64
C PHE A 29 -17.65 5.27 8.63
N ASP A 30 -18.89 5.41 8.20
CA ASP A 30 -20.02 5.65 9.11
C ASP A 30 -20.26 4.45 10.04
N ASN A 31 -19.91 3.25 9.57
CA ASN A 31 -19.95 1.98 10.29
C ASN A 31 -18.94 1.00 9.65
N LEU A 32 -18.89 -0.23 10.15
CA LEU A 32 -18.02 -1.29 9.64
C LEU A 32 -18.79 -2.40 8.89
N ASP A 33 -20.00 -2.13 8.40
CA ASP A 33 -20.85 -3.17 7.78
C ASP A 33 -20.22 -3.80 6.52
N ASN A 34 -19.39 -3.05 5.81
CA ASN A 34 -18.65 -3.52 4.63
C ASN A 34 -17.32 -4.20 4.98
N TRP A 35 -17.00 -4.34 6.27
CA TRP A 35 -15.71 -4.84 6.72
C TRP A 35 -15.85 -6.00 7.68
N LEU A 36 -14.84 -6.83 7.71
CA LEU A 36 -14.62 -7.85 8.75
C LEU A 36 -13.34 -7.49 9.49
N ILE A 37 -13.41 -7.49 10.81
CA ILE A 37 -12.21 -7.35 11.64
C ILE A 37 -11.58 -8.73 11.76
N GLU A 38 -10.31 -8.84 11.36
CA GLU A 38 -9.52 -10.05 11.56
C GLU A 38 -8.88 -10.00 12.95
N THR A 39 -8.89 -11.14 13.66
CA THR A 39 -8.34 -11.26 15.02
C THR A 39 -7.34 -12.40 15.09
N GLY A 40 -6.38 -12.28 16.00
CA GLY A 40 -5.37 -13.30 16.22
C GLY A 40 -3.99 -12.91 15.72
N ASN A 41 -3.05 -13.87 15.78
CA ASN A 41 -1.69 -13.70 15.27
C ASN A 41 -1.43 -14.53 14.01
N GLY A 42 -2.45 -15.25 13.51
CA GLY A 42 -2.33 -16.12 12.35
C GLY A 42 -1.36 -17.28 12.59
N SER A 43 -1.08 -18.03 11.52
CA SER A 43 -0.05 -19.07 11.55
C SER A 43 1.30 -18.42 11.20
N TRP A 44 2.30 -18.57 12.06
CA TRP A 44 3.63 -17.98 11.87
C TRP A 44 3.61 -16.44 11.68
N GLY A 45 2.81 -15.72 12.50
CA GLY A 45 2.62 -14.28 12.32
C GLY A 45 2.14 -13.98 10.90
N TRP A 46 1.00 -14.56 10.51
CA TRP A 46 0.38 -14.43 9.18
C TRP A 46 1.30 -14.82 8.00
N GLY A 47 2.36 -15.61 8.26
CA GLY A 47 3.35 -16.00 7.28
C GLY A 47 4.52 -15.04 7.13
N ASN A 48 4.47 -13.86 7.75
CA ASN A 48 5.47 -12.79 7.67
C ASN A 48 6.32 -12.66 8.94
N GLY A 49 6.04 -13.46 9.99
CA GLY A 49 6.68 -13.28 11.29
C GLY A 49 6.20 -12.04 12.04
N GLU A 50 5.00 -11.58 11.77
CA GLU A 50 4.40 -10.42 12.43
C GLU A 50 4.32 -10.61 13.95
N LEU A 51 4.67 -9.57 14.71
CA LEU A 51 4.85 -9.66 16.16
C LEU A 51 3.59 -9.34 16.95
N GLN A 52 2.57 -8.76 16.32
CA GLN A 52 1.36 -8.31 16.97
C GLN A 52 0.24 -9.34 16.93
N TYR A 53 -0.68 -9.19 17.87
CA TYR A 53 -1.99 -9.82 17.86
C TYR A 53 -3.00 -8.82 17.31
N TYR A 54 -3.72 -9.16 16.25
CA TYR A 54 -4.83 -8.33 15.77
C TYR A 54 -6.05 -8.49 16.66
N SER A 55 -6.63 -7.36 17.07
CA SER A 55 -7.75 -7.30 18.01
C SER A 55 -8.79 -6.30 17.56
N GLU A 56 -10.06 -6.62 17.74
CA GLU A 56 -11.19 -5.70 17.52
C GLU A 56 -11.09 -4.42 18.36
N ASN A 57 -10.42 -4.46 19.52
CA ASN A 57 -10.17 -3.29 20.37
C ASN A 57 -9.15 -2.29 19.76
N ASN A 58 -8.56 -2.64 18.63
CA ASN A 58 -7.58 -1.82 17.91
C ASN A 58 -8.16 -1.24 16.61
N VAL A 59 -9.48 -1.37 16.42
CA VAL A 59 -10.22 -0.84 15.27
C VAL A 59 -11.38 -0.01 15.80
N GLU A 60 -11.42 1.26 15.47
CA GLU A 60 -12.51 2.15 15.89
C GLU A 60 -12.86 3.16 14.80
N ILE A 61 -14.07 3.67 14.86
CA ILE A 61 -14.51 4.84 14.09
C ILE A 61 -14.56 6.01 15.08
N SER A 62 -13.78 7.03 14.81
CA SER A 62 -13.72 8.24 15.62
C SER A 62 -13.41 9.48 14.79
N GLU A 63 -13.42 10.65 15.40
CA GLU A 63 -13.19 11.91 14.71
C GLU A 63 -11.78 11.97 14.10
N ILE A 64 -11.71 12.39 12.85
CA ILE A 64 -10.45 12.55 12.12
C ILE A 64 -9.66 13.72 12.73
N PRO A 65 -8.36 13.56 13.04
CA PRO A 65 -7.53 14.62 13.53
C PRO A 65 -7.57 15.87 12.63
N ASN A 66 -7.84 17.02 13.22
CA ASN A 66 -7.94 18.33 12.54
C ASN A 66 -9.11 18.48 11.55
N GLU A 67 -10.06 17.54 11.51
CA GLU A 67 -11.28 17.63 10.69
C GLU A 67 -12.54 17.50 11.57
N PRO A 68 -12.89 18.51 12.38
CA PRO A 68 -14.01 18.44 13.30
C PRO A 68 -15.33 18.09 12.62
N GLY A 69 -16.03 17.09 13.17
CA GLY A 69 -17.29 16.59 12.64
C GLY A 69 -17.17 15.54 11.53
N ASN A 70 -15.95 15.23 11.09
CA ASN A 70 -15.71 14.12 10.19
C ASN A 70 -15.15 12.93 10.96
N ASN A 71 -15.74 11.76 10.76
CA ASN A 71 -15.25 10.51 11.32
C ASN A 71 -14.43 9.74 10.29
N GLY A 72 -13.56 8.88 10.77
CA GLY A 72 -12.77 7.98 9.96
C GLY A 72 -12.46 6.68 10.69
N LEU A 73 -11.91 5.73 9.96
CA LEU A 73 -11.40 4.49 10.52
C LEU A 73 -10.04 4.74 11.16
N HIS A 74 -9.89 4.32 12.41
CA HIS A 74 -8.62 4.30 13.14
C HIS A 74 -8.19 2.86 13.37
N ILE A 75 -6.98 2.53 12.90
CA ILE A 75 -6.29 1.27 13.18
C ILE A 75 -5.13 1.57 14.11
N ILE A 76 -5.14 0.98 15.30
CA ILE A 76 -4.30 1.42 16.40
C ILE A 76 -3.30 0.33 16.76
N GLY A 77 -2.01 0.61 16.59
CA GLY A 77 -0.93 -0.21 17.13
C GLY A 77 -0.64 0.16 18.58
N LYS A 78 -0.48 -0.86 19.46
CA LYS A 78 -0.19 -0.66 20.90
C LYS A 78 0.89 -1.60 21.38
N GLU A 79 1.73 -1.12 22.28
CA GLU A 79 2.56 -1.97 23.10
C GLU A 79 1.74 -2.46 24.31
N GLU A 80 1.69 -3.77 24.50
CA GLU A 80 0.92 -4.47 25.52
C GLU A 80 1.85 -5.26 26.46
N SER A 81 2.99 -4.68 26.79
CA SER A 81 3.99 -5.32 27.66
C SER A 81 3.40 -5.81 28.98
N GLY A 82 3.57 -7.10 29.25
CA GLY A 82 2.98 -7.73 30.43
C GLY A 82 1.53 -8.20 30.26
N SER A 83 0.99 -8.13 29.04
CA SER A 83 -0.31 -8.74 28.72
C SER A 83 -0.25 -10.28 28.79
N ASN A 84 -1.41 -10.91 28.91
CA ASN A 84 -1.54 -12.36 28.81
C ASN A 84 -1.86 -12.81 27.37
N ILE A 85 -1.59 -11.97 26.38
CA ILE A 85 -1.82 -12.29 24.97
C ILE A 85 -0.70 -13.25 24.52
N VAL A 86 -1.09 -14.37 23.94
CA VAL A 86 -0.15 -15.37 23.46
C VAL A 86 -0.47 -15.78 22.03
N ASP A 87 0.55 -16.20 21.31
CA ASP A 87 0.41 -16.84 20.01
C ASP A 87 -0.18 -18.26 20.13
N GLN A 88 -0.35 -18.93 19.02
CA GLN A 88 -0.89 -20.30 18.97
C GLN A 88 0.00 -21.36 19.66
N TRP A 89 1.24 -21.02 19.98
CA TRP A 89 2.20 -21.91 20.68
C TRP A 89 2.38 -21.54 22.14
N GLY A 90 1.69 -20.48 22.62
CA GLY A 90 1.78 -20.00 24.01
C GLY A 90 2.93 -19.02 24.27
N ASN A 91 3.58 -18.48 23.23
CA ASN A 91 4.56 -17.42 23.41
C ASN A 91 3.85 -16.08 23.62
N SER A 92 4.32 -15.30 24.58
CA SER A 92 3.76 -13.96 24.85
C SER A 92 3.95 -13.03 23.68
N LEU A 93 2.89 -12.32 23.31
CA LEU A 93 2.89 -11.24 22.35
C LEU A 93 2.82 -9.91 23.09
N ASN A 94 3.70 -8.98 22.71
CA ASN A 94 3.84 -7.70 23.41
C ASN A 94 3.19 -6.52 22.64
N TYR A 95 2.57 -6.82 21.51
CA TYR A 95 1.96 -5.81 20.66
C TYR A 95 0.56 -6.24 20.23
N THR A 96 -0.33 -5.25 20.10
CA THR A 96 -1.62 -5.43 19.44
C THR A 96 -1.76 -4.44 18.30
N SER A 97 -2.56 -4.78 17.30
CA SER A 97 -2.90 -3.90 16.19
C SER A 97 -4.30 -4.23 15.65
N GLY A 98 -4.78 -3.45 14.69
CA GLY A 98 -6.01 -3.71 13.98
C GLY A 98 -5.77 -4.20 12.56
N LYS A 99 -6.68 -5.05 12.06
CA LYS A 99 -6.72 -5.48 10.67
C LYS A 99 -8.16 -5.66 10.24
N ILE A 100 -8.52 -5.03 9.13
CA ILE A 100 -9.85 -5.18 8.52
C ILE A 100 -9.74 -5.69 7.09
N THR A 101 -10.78 -6.33 6.61
CA THR A 101 -10.87 -6.81 5.23
C THR A 101 -12.29 -6.70 4.70
N SER A 102 -12.43 -6.39 3.41
CA SER A 102 -13.71 -6.41 2.69
C SER A 102 -14.06 -7.81 2.13
N LYS A 103 -13.36 -8.85 2.56
CA LYS A 103 -13.53 -10.23 2.09
C LYS A 103 -14.99 -10.66 2.10
N SER A 104 -15.46 -11.19 0.98
CA SER A 104 -16.86 -11.65 0.77
C SER A 104 -17.92 -10.55 0.87
N LYS A 105 -17.54 -9.29 0.93
CA LYS A 105 -18.46 -8.15 0.95
C LYS A 105 -18.28 -7.29 -0.29
N ILE A 106 -17.07 -6.83 -0.56
CA ILE A 106 -16.77 -5.98 -1.71
C ILE A 106 -15.55 -6.53 -2.41
N SER A 107 -15.61 -6.60 -3.72
CA SER A 107 -14.50 -6.91 -4.60
C SER A 107 -14.55 -6.04 -5.84
N VAL A 108 -13.40 -5.74 -6.39
CA VAL A 108 -13.26 -4.92 -7.60
C VAL A 108 -12.38 -5.64 -8.61
N GLN A 109 -12.65 -5.40 -9.88
CA GLN A 109 -11.77 -5.78 -10.97
C GLN A 109 -11.77 -4.64 -11.98
N TYR A 110 -10.58 -4.06 -12.18
CA TYR A 110 -10.35 -2.89 -13.01
C TYR A 110 -10.97 -1.59 -12.46
N GLY A 111 -10.45 -0.49 -12.93
CA GLY A 111 -10.85 0.84 -12.53
C GLY A 111 -9.82 1.56 -11.67
N MET A 112 -10.24 2.62 -11.03
CA MET A 112 -9.41 3.36 -10.08
C MET A 112 -9.87 3.02 -8.66
N ILE A 113 -8.92 2.61 -7.83
CA ILE A 113 -9.11 2.42 -6.38
C ILE A 113 -8.34 3.54 -5.69
N GLU A 114 -8.99 4.23 -4.77
CA GLU A 114 -8.40 5.35 -4.05
C GLU A 114 -8.61 5.19 -2.55
N THR A 115 -7.59 5.51 -1.78
CA THR A 115 -7.67 5.57 -0.31
C THR A 115 -6.93 6.80 0.18
N ARG A 116 -7.61 7.63 0.99
CA ARG A 116 -7.01 8.73 1.71
C ARG A 116 -6.66 8.27 3.13
N ALA A 117 -5.40 8.34 3.50
CA ALA A 117 -4.93 7.86 4.80
C ALA A 117 -3.88 8.78 5.42
N LEU A 118 -3.87 8.82 6.74
CA LEU A 118 -2.84 9.44 7.57
C LEU A 118 -2.10 8.34 8.32
N VAL A 119 -0.79 8.27 8.13
CA VAL A 119 0.08 7.32 8.81
C VAL A 119 0.72 8.03 10.00
N PRO A 120 0.74 7.44 11.21
CA PRO A 120 1.45 7.99 12.35
C PRO A 120 2.97 7.89 12.18
N ASP A 121 3.71 8.39 13.16
CA ASP A 121 5.14 8.11 13.26
C ASP A 121 5.38 6.62 13.50
N ILE A 122 6.14 5.98 12.59
CA ILE A 122 6.42 4.54 12.60
C ILE A 122 7.88 4.20 12.97
N ASP A 123 8.64 5.15 13.48
CA ASP A 123 10.04 4.94 13.89
C ASP A 123 10.23 3.81 14.92
N LEU A 124 9.17 3.46 15.64
CA LEU A 124 9.19 2.37 16.62
C LEU A 124 8.92 0.97 16.03
N GLY A 125 8.96 0.83 14.70
CA GLY A 125 8.82 -0.46 14.01
C GLY A 125 7.42 -0.74 13.49
N GLY A 126 6.62 0.29 13.22
CA GLY A 126 5.34 0.16 12.54
C GLY A 126 5.50 -0.26 11.06
N TRP A 127 4.54 -1.03 10.58
CA TRP A 127 4.41 -1.40 9.16
C TRP A 127 2.94 -1.24 8.73
N PRO A 128 2.47 -0.02 8.52
CA PRO A 128 1.14 0.20 7.97
C PRO A 128 1.09 -0.23 6.51
N ALA A 129 -0.03 -0.87 6.14
CA ALA A 129 -0.24 -1.34 4.78
C ALA A 129 -1.70 -1.16 4.34
N ILE A 130 -1.89 -0.78 3.07
CA ILE A 130 -3.17 -0.79 2.36
C ILE A 130 -2.98 -1.66 1.13
N TRP A 131 -3.69 -2.77 1.06
CA TRP A 131 -3.41 -3.82 0.10
C TRP A 131 -4.65 -4.63 -0.29
N MET A 132 -4.53 -5.42 -1.34
CA MET A 132 -5.60 -6.22 -1.91
C MET A 132 -5.12 -7.64 -2.16
N LEU A 133 -5.99 -8.63 -1.92
CA LEU A 133 -5.80 -10.01 -2.34
C LEU A 133 -6.83 -10.41 -3.39
N GLY A 134 -6.40 -11.20 -4.36
CA GLY A 134 -7.30 -11.79 -5.34
C GLY A 134 -8.33 -12.70 -4.70
N THR A 135 -9.56 -12.66 -5.22
CA THR A 135 -10.71 -13.46 -4.74
C THR A 135 -10.80 -14.83 -5.42
N ALA A 136 -9.91 -15.15 -6.35
CA ALA A 136 -9.84 -16.46 -6.97
C ALA A 136 -9.53 -17.53 -5.90
N ASN A 137 -10.09 -18.73 -6.09
CA ASN A 137 -9.91 -19.84 -5.15
C ASN A 137 -8.52 -20.50 -5.31
N TYR A 138 -7.49 -19.68 -5.16
CA TYR A 138 -6.09 -20.12 -5.16
C TYR A 138 -5.42 -19.64 -3.87
N ASN A 139 -4.46 -20.44 -3.39
CA ASN A 139 -3.59 -19.99 -2.30
C ASN A 139 -2.61 -18.91 -2.80
N TRP A 140 -2.19 -18.06 -1.89
CA TRP A 140 -1.11 -17.13 -2.12
C TRP A 140 0.18 -17.86 -2.57
N PRO A 141 0.93 -17.35 -3.55
CA PRO A 141 0.73 -16.09 -4.27
C PRO A 141 -0.11 -16.21 -5.56
N ARG A 142 -0.70 -17.36 -5.85
CA ARG A 142 -1.50 -17.59 -7.07
C ARG A 142 -2.80 -16.79 -7.12
N CYS A 143 -3.32 -16.35 -5.99
CA CYS A 143 -4.46 -15.44 -5.97
C CYS A 143 -4.10 -14.02 -6.44
N GLY A 144 -2.83 -13.65 -6.40
CA GLY A 144 -2.34 -12.31 -6.63
C GLY A 144 -2.50 -11.37 -5.42
N GLU A 145 -1.61 -10.38 -5.30
CA GLU A 145 -1.62 -9.35 -4.26
C GLU A 145 -1.22 -8.02 -4.88
N LEU A 146 -1.87 -6.95 -4.48
CA LEU A 146 -1.51 -5.59 -4.86
C LEU A 146 -1.39 -4.74 -3.60
N ASP A 147 -0.20 -4.25 -3.33
CA ASP A 147 0.08 -3.40 -2.19
C ASP A 147 0.06 -1.95 -2.64
N MET A 148 -1.01 -1.25 -2.29
CA MET A 148 -1.19 0.15 -2.65
C MET A 148 -0.26 1.06 -1.86
N MET A 149 0.01 0.70 -0.61
CA MET A 149 0.84 1.47 0.31
C MET A 149 1.46 0.54 1.34
N GLU A 150 2.76 0.60 1.49
CA GLU A 150 3.52 0.01 2.57
C GLU A 150 4.60 0.97 3.04
N MET A 151 4.76 1.11 4.35
CA MET A 151 5.83 1.90 4.97
C MET A 151 6.54 1.08 6.04
N GLY A 152 7.77 1.47 6.38
CA GLY A 152 8.59 0.75 7.37
C GLY A 152 9.84 0.10 6.77
N HIS A 153 10.18 0.43 5.53
CA HIS A 153 11.32 -0.13 4.82
C HIS A 153 12.65 0.03 5.58
N THR A 154 13.50 -0.98 5.49
CA THR A 154 14.81 -1.00 6.15
C THR A 154 15.72 0.13 5.67
N GLN A 155 16.71 0.51 6.48
CA GLN A 155 17.68 1.52 6.09
C GLN A 155 18.43 1.12 4.81
N ALA A 156 18.82 -0.15 4.69
CA ALA A 156 19.50 -0.63 3.49
C ALA A 156 18.67 -0.47 2.21
N PHE A 157 17.36 -0.70 2.29
CA PHE A 157 16.47 -0.47 1.16
C PHE A 157 16.34 1.02 0.83
N ARG A 158 16.24 1.88 1.85
CA ARG A 158 16.17 3.33 1.64
C ARG A 158 17.45 3.90 1.08
N ASP A 159 18.63 3.44 1.54
CA ASP A 159 19.93 3.86 1.05
C ASP A 159 20.10 3.51 -0.44
N LEU A 160 19.68 2.33 -0.83
CA LEU A 160 19.71 1.88 -2.22
C LEU A 160 18.86 2.78 -3.12
N HIS A 161 17.67 3.15 -2.64
CA HIS A 161 16.79 4.07 -3.38
C HIS A 161 17.39 5.48 -3.50
N ASP A 162 18.05 6.01 -2.46
CA ASP A 162 18.72 7.31 -2.50
C ASP A 162 19.83 7.33 -3.55
N GLU A 163 20.62 6.27 -3.64
CA GLU A 163 21.68 6.13 -4.63
C GLU A 163 21.15 6.25 -6.06
N HIS A 164 20.03 5.60 -6.36
CA HIS A 164 19.38 5.69 -7.68
C HIS A 164 18.78 7.04 -8.00
N ASN A 165 18.44 7.85 -7.01
CA ASN A 165 17.99 9.23 -7.20
C ASN A 165 19.14 10.25 -7.25
N GLY A 166 20.39 9.79 -7.39
CA GLY A 166 21.57 10.64 -7.48
C GLY A 166 22.12 11.05 -6.12
N GLY A 167 21.68 10.43 -5.05
CA GLY A 167 22.28 10.51 -3.73
C GLY A 167 23.61 9.76 -3.66
N ASN A 168 24.18 9.68 -2.48
CA ASN A 168 25.47 9.02 -2.24
C ASN A 168 25.35 7.70 -1.49
N GLY A 169 24.15 7.14 -1.38
CA GLY A 169 23.88 5.89 -0.65
C GLY A 169 24.06 6.00 0.89
N ASN A 170 24.23 7.20 1.40
CA ASN A 170 24.38 7.51 2.84
C ASN A 170 23.32 8.47 3.30
N ASN A 171 22.14 8.29 2.83
CA ASN A 171 21.05 9.13 3.22
C ASN A 171 20.58 8.76 4.64
N ASN A 172 20.41 9.74 5.47
CA ASN A 172 19.87 9.57 6.81
C ASN A 172 18.32 9.61 6.79
N SER A 173 17.71 9.07 5.74
CA SER A 173 16.25 9.04 5.64
C SER A 173 15.65 8.23 6.79
N THR A 174 14.55 8.71 7.31
CA THR A 174 13.76 8.00 8.30
C THR A 174 12.76 7.05 7.61
N VAL A 175 12.23 6.10 8.36
CA VAL A 175 11.17 5.20 7.85
C VAL A 175 9.91 5.96 7.41
N ASN A 176 9.73 7.18 7.90
CA ASN A 176 8.59 8.05 7.59
C ASN A 176 8.72 8.79 6.24
N GLN A 177 9.79 8.60 5.50
CA GLN A 177 10.07 9.32 4.26
C GLN A 177 9.87 8.50 2.98
N MET A 178 9.50 7.24 3.11
CA MET A 178 9.37 6.35 1.95
C MET A 178 8.10 5.53 2.00
N VAL A 179 7.40 5.45 0.87
CA VAL A 179 6.26 4.57 0.64
C VAL A 179 6.57 3.66 -0.53
N GLY A 180 6.40 2.36 -0.32
CA GLY A 180 6.43 1.35 -1.37
C GLY A 180 5.04 0.97 -1.85
N ALA A 181 4.99 0.47 -3.08
CA ALA A 181 3.85 -0.22 -3.66
C ALA A 181 4.37 -1.48 -4.36
N ASN A 182 3.53 -2.50 -4.47
CA ASN A 182 3.97 -3.81 -4.93
C ASN A 182 2.87 -4.54 -5.69
N ALA A 183 3.26 -5.43 -6.60
CA ALA A 183 2.37 -6.41 -7.21
C ALA A 183 3.03 -7.78 -7.10
N ILE A 184 2.40 -8.69 -6.36
CA ILE A 184 2.91 -10.05 -6.13
C ILE A 184 2.02 -11.05 -6.87
N PHE A 185 2.67 -11.97 -7.56
CA PHE A 185 2.01 -13.00 -8.34
C PHE A 185 2.80 -14.31 -8.33
N TYR A 186 2.22 -15.36 -8.84
CA TYR A 186 2.93 -16.63 -9.00
C TYR A 186 3.66 -16.67 -10.34
N ALA A 187 4.94 -17.07 -10.32
CA ALA A 187 5.73 -17.35 -11.50
C ALA A 187 6.49 -18.68 -11.35
N ASP A 188 6.45 -19.52 -12.38
CA ASP A 188 7.22 -20.78 -12.40
C ASP A 188 8.74 -20.51 -12.39
N GLU A 189 9.17 -19.41 -12.96
CA GLU A 189 10.56 -18.94 -12.97
C GLU A 189 11.07 -18.73 -11.53
N ALA A 190 10.26 -18.14 -10.66
CA ALA A 190 10.64 -17.93 -9.26
C ALA A 190 10.89 -19.26 -8.52
N VAL A 191 10.12 -20.31 -8.82
CA VAL A 191 10.35 -21.65 -8.27
C VAL A 191 11.69 -22.22 -8.77
N ASN A 192 11.99 -22.06 -10.07
CA ASN A 192 13.23 -22.51 -10.68
C ASN A 192 14.46 -21.76 -10.12
N GLU A 193 14.29 -20.52 -9.71
CA GLU A 193 15.33 -19.68 -9.07
C GLU A 193 15.46 -19.92 -7.56
N GLY A 194 14.70 -20.84 -7.01
CA GLY A 194 14.83 -21.31 -5.63
C GLY A 194 13.83 -20.73 -4.64
N ASN A 195 12.79 -20.01 -5.10
CA ASN A 195 11.68 -19.60 -4.26
C ASN A 195 10.56 -20.68 -4.27
N PRO A 196 10.45 -21.52 -3.24
CA PRO A 196 9.51 -22.66 -3.25
C PRO A 196 8.04 -22.24 -3.24
N SER A 197 7.71 -21.00 -2.87
CA SER A 197 6.35 -20.47 -2.95
C SER A 197 5.96 -20.11 -4.37
N GLY A 198 6.92 -19.85 -5.25
CA GLY A 198 6.70 -19.32 -6.58
C GLY A 198 6.27 -17.86 -6.59
N ALA A 199 6.44 -17.14 -5.47
CA ALA A 199 6.14 -15.73 -5.41
C ALA A 199 7.17 -14.93 -6.20
N ALA A 200 6.68 -14.14 -7.15
CA ALA A 200 7.42 -13.12 -7.85
C ALA A 200 6.76 -11.77 -7.59
N SER A 201 7.51 -10.70 -7.65
CA SER A 201 6.98 -9.35 -7.46
C SER A 201 7.54 -8.38 -8.49
N ILE A 202 6.71 -7.39 -8.82
CA ILE A 202 7.14 -6.17 -9.50
C ILE A 202 6.90 -5.07 -8.48
N SER A 203 7.94 -4.71 -7.75
CA SER A 203 7.90 -3.63 -6.78
C SER A 203 8.81 -2.51 -7.25
N TRP A 204 10.00 -2.49 -6.78
CA TRP A 204 10.98 -1.49 -7.16
C TRP A 204 12.10 -2.14 -7.99
N ASP A 205 12.39 -1.54 -9.14
CA ASP A 205 13.52 -1.90 -9.98
C ASP A 205 14.42 -0.65 -10.13
N PRO A 206 15.68 -0.71 -9.69
CA PRO A 206 16.61 0.41 -9.79
C PRO A 206 16.86 0.85 -11.22
N ASP A 207 16.76 -0.04 -12.19
CA ASP A 207 17.01 0.23 -13.60
C ASP A 207 15.75 0.72 -14.35
N ASP A 208 14.58 0.74 -13.68
CA ASP A 208 13.32 1.19 -14.26
C ASP A 208 12.83 2.49 -13.59
N ASP A 209 12.77 3.57 -14.37
CA ASP A 209 12.29 4.88 -13.90
C ASP A 209 10.83 4.89 -13.44
N TYR A 210 10.05 3.87 -13.79
CA TYR A 210 8.63 3.75 -13.46
C TYR A 210 8.35 2.86 -12.25
N CYS A 211 9.31 2.02 -11.83
CA CYS A 211 9.17 1.09 -10.71
C CYS A 211 9.98 1.56 -9.51
N ARG A 212 9.62 2.71 -8.95
CA ARG A 212 10.32 3.30 -7.81
C ARG A 212 9.37 3.55 -6.64
N PRO A 213 9.84 3.37 -5.38
CA PRO A 213 9.09 3.84 -4.23
C PRO A 213 8.96 5.37 -4.25
N TYR A 214 7.88 5.86 -3.69
CA TYR A 214 7.73 7.30 -3.46
C TYR A 214 8.59 7.73 -2.27
N TYR A 215 9.37 8.76 -2.47
CA TYR A 215 10.25 9.33 -1.46
C TYR A 215 10.04 10.84 -1.36
N ASN A 216 9.97 11.35 -0.12
CA ASN A 216 9.92 12.77 0.14
C ASN A 216 10.87 13.12 1.28
N TYR A 217 11.67 14.19 1.15
CA TYR A 217 12.56 14.68 2.20
C TYR A 217 11.80 15.18 3.43
N ASP A 218 10.57 15.66 3.26
CA ASP A 218 9.64 15.90 4.35
C ASP A 218 8.98 14.58 4.77
N ASN A 219 8.82 14.38 6.07
CA ASN A 219 8.16 13.18 6.57
C ASN A 219 6.73 13.07 6.03
N LEU A 220 6.35 11.88 5.63
CA LEU A 220 5.04 11.54 5.09
C LEU A 220 4.01 11.23 6.17
N ASN A 221 4.45 11.03 7.42
CA ASN A 221 3.58 10.77 8.55
C ASN A 221 2.88 12.04 9.05
N ASN A 222 1.81 11.83 9.82
CA ASN A 222 1.00 12.89 10.45
C ASN A 222 0.35 13.89 9.47
N ARG A 223 0.20 13.53 8.23
CA ARG A 223 -0.57 14.26 7.21
C ARG A 223 -1.30 13.27 6.31
N PHE A 224 -2.40 13.70 5.73
CA PHE A 224 -3.14 12.87 4.80
C PHE A 224 -2.45 12.82 3.45
N LEU A 225 -2.34 11.61 2.90
CA LEU A 225 -1.96 11.34 1.53
C LEU A 225 -3.07 10.54 0.85
N THR A 226 -3.21 10.72 -0.44
CA THR A 226 -4.15 9.93 -1.24
C THR A 226 -3.39 8.94 -2.10
N TYR A 227 -3.62 7.67 -1.86
CA TYR A 227 -3.02 6.55 -2.56
C TYR A 227 -3.98 6.02 -3.61
N ARG A 228 -3.50 5.71 -4.81
CA ARG A 228 -4.33 5.23 -5.93
C ARG A 228 -3.71 4.06 -6.66
N ILE A 229 -4.57 3.11 -7.04
CA ILE A 229 -4.29 2.11 -8.06
C ILE A 229 -5.14 2.44 -9.28
N TYR A 230 -4.52 2.54 -10.44
CA TYR A 230 -5.20 2.48 -11.72
C TYR A 230 -4.95 1.10 -12.31
N TRP A 231 -6.00 0.34 -12.49
CA TRP A 231 -5.94 -1.05 -12.94
C TRP A 231 -6.79 -1.25 -14.17
N ASP A 232 -6.19 -1.66 -15.26
CA ASP A 232 -6.83 -2.07 -16.49
C ASP A 232 -6.33 -3.47 -16.91
N PRO A 233 -6.85 -4.07 -18.01
CA PRO A 233 -6.43 -5.42 -18.43
C PRO A 233 -4.95 -5.55 -18.78
N ASP A 234 -4.28 -4.45 -19.10
CA ASP A 234 -2.92 -4.44 -19.64
C ASP A 234 -1.91 -3.87 -18.65
N SER A 235 -2.37 -3.11 -17.64
CA SER A 235 -1.47 -2.40 -16.72
C SER A 235 -2.04 -2.18 -15.32
N ILE A 236 -1.12 -2.03 -14.37
CA ILE A 236 -1.39 -1.56 -13.01
C ILE A 236 -0.44 -0.40 -12.74
N ARG A 237 -0.98 0.72 -12.28
CA ARG A 237 -0.18 1.89 -11.94
C ARG A 237 -0.56 2.38 -10.55
N PHE A 238 0.44 2.53 -9.70
CA PHE A 238 0.31 3.13 -8.38
C PHE A 238 0.67 4.61 -8.44
N THR A 239 -0.05 5.44 -7.72
CA THR A 239 0.24 6.87 -7.60
C THR A 239 -0.08 7.38 -6.21
N ILE A 240 0.64 8.43 -5.79
CA ILE A 240 0.39 9.14 -4.55
C ILE A 240 0.12 10.60 -4.90
N ILE A 241 -0.90 11.16 -4.26
CA ILE A 241 -1.15 12.60 -4.26
C ILE A 241 -0.75 13.12 -2.88
N ASP A 242 0.21 13.99 -2.88
CA ASP A 242 0.71 14.73 -1.73
C ASP A 242 0.39 16.21 -1.99
N ASP A 243 -0.74 16.66 -1.46
CA ASP A 243 -1.21 18.04 -1.65
C ASP A 243 -0.70 18.99 -0.56
N GLY A 244 0.10 18.47 0.38
CA GLY A 244 0.67 19.25 1.47
C GLY A 244 -0.34 19.68 2.55
N SER A 245 -1.51 19.06 2.60
CA SER A 245 -2.61 19.40 3.52
C SER A 245 -2.43 18.77 4.90
#